data_80a48ec5cf3dc15351154a3ddffb8655
#
_entry.id   80a48ec5cf3dc15351154a3ddffb8655
#
_cell.length_a   1.000
_cell.length_b   1.000
_cell.length_c   1.000
_cell.angle_alpha   90.00
_cell.angle_beta   90.00
_cell.angle_gamma   90.00
#
_symmetry.space_group_name_H-M   'P 1'
#
loop_
_entity.id
_entity.type
_entity.pdbx_description
1 polymer ?
#
loop_
_entity_poly.entity_id
_entity_poly.type
_entity_poly.pdbx_seq_one_letter_code
_entity_poly.pdbx_strand_id
1 'polypeptide(L)'
;MYIAMNRFRIAKDRCAEFERVWKERETYLDEVPGFRHFLLLRGPEAEDHVLYASHTTWESRQAFVAWTESEAFRKAHGGARTPPGVVLGPPHFEGFEVVLEA
;
A
#
# COMPACT_ATOMS: atom_id res chain seq x y z
N MET A 1 -12.06 6.17 -12.33
CA MET A 1 -10.91 6.17 -11.41
C MET A 1 -11.13 5.15 -10.31
N TYR A 2 -10.08 4.44 -9.95
CA TYR A 2 -10.14 3.37 -8.96
C TYR A 2 -9.12 3.62 -7.86
N ILE A 3 -9.48 3.35 -6.61
CA ILE A 3 -8.59 3.49 -5.47
C ILE A 3 -8.39 2.11 -4.83
N ALA A 4 -7.14 1.69 -4.70
CA ALA A 4 -6.78 0.45 -4.02
C ALA A 4 -6.12 0.78 -2.69
N MET A 5 -6.60 0.18 -1.62
CA MET A 5 -6.17 0.47 -0.27
C MET A 5 -5.85 -0.81 0.48
N ASN A 6 -4.71 -0.83 1.16
CA ASN A 6 -4.36 -1.91 2.09
C ASN A 6 -4.20 -1.32 3.48
N ARG A 7 -4.90 -1.90 4.45
CA ARG A 7 -4.82 -1.48 5.85
C ARG A 7 -3.87 -2.41 6.60
N PHE A 8 -3.00 -1.81 7.42
CA PHE A 8 -2.01 -2.56 8.21
C PHE A 8 -2.12 -2.17 9.67
N ARG A 9 -2.08 -3.15 10.56
CA ARG A 9 -1.92 -2.91 12.00
C ARG A 9 -0.43 -2.99 12.30
N ILE A 10 0.15 -1.91 12.77
CA ILE A 10 1.60 -1.82 13.00
C ILE A 10 1.89 -1.74 14.48
N ALA A 11 2.89 -2.50 14.94
CA ALA A 11 3.33 -2.47 16.34
C ALA A 11 3.71 -1.04 16.73
N LYS A 12 3.21 -0.57 17.87
CA LYS A 12 3.34 0.83 18.31
C LYS A 12 4.78 1.33 18.37
N ASP A 13 5.69 0.46 18.74
CA ASP A 13 7.12 0.79 18.88
C ASP A 13 7.93 0.55 17.62
N ARG A 14 7.28 0.15 16.53
CA ARG A 14 7.95 -0.19 15.27
C ARG A 14 7.47 0.65 14.07
N CYS A 15 6.76 1.73 14.33
CA CYS A 15 6.20 2.57 13.26
C CYS A 15 7.29 3.21 12.37
N ALA A 16 8.36 3.71 12.98
CA ALA A 16 9.46 4.33 12.22
C ALA A 16 10.14 3.30 11.31
N GLU A 17 10.26 2.08 11.75
CA GLU A 17 10.82 0.98 10.96
C GLU A 17 9.95 0.65 9.76
N PHE A 18 8.62 0.59 9.98
CA PHE A 18 7.67 0.35 8.90
C PHE A 18 7.72 1.46 7.85
N GLU A 19 7.76 2.72 8.28
CA GLU A 19 7.85 3.86 7.37
C GLU A 19 9.15 3.83 6.57
N ARG A 20 10.26 3.44 7.20
CA ARG A 20 11.55 3.32 6.52
C ARG A 20 11.52 2.24 5.44
N VAL A 21 10.91 1.11 5.71
CA VAL A 21 10.77 0.03 4.73
C VAL A 21 10.07 0.54 3.46
N TRP A 22 8.99 1.32 3.64
CA TRP A 22 8.27 1.88 2.50
C TRP A 22 9.06 2.95 1.77
N LYS A 23 9.80 3.80 2.48
CA LYS A 23 10.62 4.85 1.87
C LYS A 23 11.76 4.27 1.03
N GLU A 24 12.30 3.15 1.45
CA GLU A 24 13.43 2.50 0.77
C GLU A 24 13.01 1.51 -0.31
N ARG A 25 11.72 1.16 -0.35
CA ARG A 25 11.21 0.18 -1.30
C ARG A 25 11.10 0.79 -2.70
N GLU A 26 11.65 0.08 -3.69
CA GLU A 26 11.40 0.39 -5.08
C GLU A 26 10.08 -0.23 -5.49
N THR A 27 9.11 0.60 -5.88
CA THR A 27 7.77 0.13 -6.22
C THR A 27 7.56 -0.05 -7.71
N TYR A 28 8.40 0.60 -8.54
CA TYR A 28 8.28 0.60 -10.02
C TYR A 28 6.94 1.13 -10.53
N LEU A 29 6.18 1.81 -9.67
CA LEU A 29 4.83 2.29 -10.01
C LEU A 29 4.85 3.35 -11.12
N ASP A 30 5.88 4.19 -11.17
CA ASP A 30 6.01 5.23 -12.19
C ASP A 30 5.98 4.69 -13.62
N GLU A 31 6.35 3.43 -13.80
CA GLU A 31 6.43 2.78 -15.10
C GLU A 31 5.14 2.04 -15.47
N VAL A 32 4.15 2.02 -14.57
CA VAL A 32 2.96 1.19 -14.74
C VAL A 32 1.85 1.98 -15.43
N PRO A 33 1.31 1.47 -16.56
CA PRO A 33 0.21 2.14 -17.24
C PRO A 33 -1.02 2.28 -16.34
N GLY A 34 -1.61 3.47 -16.33
CA GLY A 34 -2.81 3.74 -15.54
C GLY A 34 -2.58 4.09 -14.09
N PHE A 35 -1.35 4.01 -13.60
CA PHE A 35 -1.02 4.46 -12.26
C PHE A 35 -1.09 5.99 -12.18
N ARG A 36 -1.66 6.52 -11.09
CA ARG A 36 -1.81 7.96 -10.88
C ARG A 36 -1.06 8.47 -9.66
N HIS A 37 -1.25 7.83 -8.50
CA HIS A 37 -0.75 8.39 -7.26
C HIS A 37 -0.58 7.32 -6.18
N PHE A 38 0.43 7.48 -5.32
CA PHE A 38 0.68 6.61 -4.17
C PHE A 38 0.83 7.44 -2.91
N LEU A 39 0.16 7.02 -1.84
CA LEU A 39 0.32 7.61 -0.51
C LEU A 39 0.45 6.49 0.52
N LEU A 40 1.37 6.65 1.46
CA LEU A 40 1.36 5.86 2.68
C LEU A 40 0.75 6.72 3.77
N LEU A 41 -0.30 6.23 4.39
CA LEU A 41 -1.10 7.00 5.36
C LEU A 41 -0.90 6.45 6.76
N ARG A 42 -0.74 7.37 7.72
CA ARG A 42 -0.75 7.02 9.14
C ARG A 42 -2.11 7.41 9.72
N GLY A 43 -2.80 6.43 10.28
CA GLY A 43 -4.11 6.62 10.89
C GLY A 43 -4.05 6.72 12.41
N PRO A 44 -5.17 6.47 13.07
CA PRO A 44 -5.25 6.59 14.53
C PRO A 44 -4.49 5.47 15.24
N GLU A 45 -4.04 5.80 16.46
CA GLU A 45 -3.44 4.84 17.35
C GLU A 45 -4.53 4.15 18.15
N ALA A 46 -4.53 2.83 18.14
CA ALA A 46 -5.42 2.02 18.94
C ALA A 46 -4.67 1.52 20.19
N GLU A 47 -5.32 0.68 20.97
CA GLU A 47 -4.73 0.17 22.22
C GLU A 47 -3.48 -0.67 21.95
N ASP A 48 -3.50 -1.50 20.93
CA ASP A 48 -2.45 -2.47 20.63
C ASP A 48 -1.69 -2.23 19.33
N HIS A 49 -2.05 -1.20 18.55
CA HIS A 49 -1.41 -0.95 17.26
C HIS A 49 -1.64 0.49 16.80
N VAL A 50 -0.92 0.86 15.73
CA VAL A 50 -1.21 2.07 14.96
C VAL A 50 -1.69 1.62 13.58
N LEU A 51 -2.79 2.20 13.11
CA LEU A 51 -3.31 1.90 11.78
C LEU A 51 -2.49 2.64 10.72
N TYR A 52 -2.05 1.92 9.71
CA TYR A 52 -1.48 2.48 8.50
C TYR A 52 -2.27 2.00 7.30
N ALA A 53 -2.17 2.73 6.20
CA ALA A 53 -2.75 2.29 4.94
C ALA A 53 -1.87 2.70 3.77
N SER A 54 -1.73 1.81 2.80
CA SER A 54 -1.23 2.20 1.49
C SER A 54 -2.43 2.56 0.63
N HIS A 55 -2.29 3.64 -0.14
CA HIS A 55 -3.38 4.20 -0.93
C HIS A 55 -2.85 4.48 -2.33
N THR A 56 -3.38 3.78 -3.34
CA THR A 56 -3.00 4.01 -4.72
C THR A 56 -4.21 4.40 -5.55
N THR A 57 -4.01 5.37 -6.45
CA THR A 57 -5.05 5.83 -7.37
C THR A 57 -4.69 5.36 -8.78
N TRP A 58 -5.67 4.82 -9.50
CA TRP A 58 -5.55 4.22 -10.82
C TRP A 58 -6.59 4.80 -11.77
N GLU A 59 -6.28 4.82 -13.06
CA GLU A 59 -7.25 5.25 -14.08
C GLU A 59 -8.49 4.36 -14.09
N SER A 60 -8.32 3.06 -13.83
CA SER A 60 -9.40 2.09 -13.84
C SER A 60 -9.05 0.90 -12.96
N ARG A 61 -10.06 0.11 -12.61
CA ARG A 61 -9.84 -1.15 -11.91
C ARG A 61 -9.00 -2.10 -12.77
N GLN A 62 -9.21 -2.10 -14.08
CA GLN A 62 -8.46 -2.96 -15.00
C GLN A 62 -6.96 -2.64 -14.96
N ALA A 63 -6.60 -1.36 -14.86
CA ALA A 63 -5.19 -0.96 -14.75
C ALA A 63 -4.57 -1.50 -13.47
N PHE A 64 -5.29 -1.43 -12.35
CA PHE A 64 -4.84 -1.99 -11.08
C PHE A 64 -4.65 -3.51 -11.17
N VAL A 65 -5.64 -4.22 -11.70
CA VAL A 65 -5.58 -5.68 -11.84
C VAL A 65 -4.40 -6.08 -12.73
N ALA A 66 -4.22 -5.39 -13.85
CA ALA A 66 -3.11 -5.66 -14.76
C ALA A 66 -1.76 -5.48 -14.04
N TRP A 67 -1.64 -4.46 -13.18
CA TRP A 67 -0.42 -4.26 -12.39
C TRP A 67 -0.16 -5.44 -11.44
N THR A 68 -1.20 -5.94 -10.74
CA THR A 68 -1.02 -7.06 -9.80
C THR A 68 -0.53 -8.33 -10.49
N GLU A 69 -0.73 -8.44 -11.78
CA GLU A 69 -0.29 -9.58 -12.59
C GLU A 69 1.03 -9.30 -13.32
N SER A 70 1.60 -8.10 -13.14
CA SER A 70 2.77 -7.65 -13.89
C SER A 70 4.08 -8.07 -13.25
N GLU A 71 5.16 -8.00 -14.04
CA GLU A 71 6.51 -8.21 -13.56
C GLU A 71 6.92 -7.12 -12.56
N ALA A 72 6.48 -5.87 -12.77
CA ALA A 72 6.76 -4.77 -11.86
C ALA A 72 6.22 -5.06 -10.46
N PHE A 73 5.02 -5.63 -10.36
CA PHE A 73 4.43 -6.04 -9.08
C PHE A 73 5.28 -7.11 -8.40
N ARG A 74 5.70 -8.13 -9.16
CA ARG A 74 6.54 -9.20 -8.61
C ARG A 74 7.89 -8.65 -8.12
N LYS A 75 8.52 -7.75 -8.86
CA LYS A 75 9.78 -7.12 -8.47
C LYS A 75 9.63 -6.31 -7.19
N ALA A 76 8.56 -5.50 -7.10
CA ALA A 76 8.32 -4.67 -5.92
C ALA A 76 8.09 -5.50 -4.66
N HIS A 77 7.42 -6.65 -4.79
CA HIS A 77 7.10 -7.51 -3.64
C HIS A 77 8.14 -8.60 -3.38
N GLY A 78 9.07 -8.80 -4.31
CA GLY A 78 10.17 -9.75 -4.15
C GLY A 78 11.41 -9.17 -3.48
N GLY A 79 11.47 -7.85 -3.30
CA GLY A 79 12.62 -7.15 -2.75
C GLY A 79 12.62 -7.06 -1.23
N ALA A 80 12.77 -5.84 -0.70
CA ALA A 80 12.83 -5.62 0.74
C ALA A 80 11.52 -6.06 1.41
N ARG A 81 11.64 -6.90 2.43
CA ARG A 81 10.51 -7.39 3.20
C ARG A 81 10.44 -6.68 4.54
N THR A 82 9.22 -6.48 5.03
CA THR A 82 9.03 -5.95 6.39
C THR A 82 9.53 -6.97 7.40
N PRO A 83 10.38 -6.56 8.36
CA PRO A 83 10.86 -7.47 9.39
C PRO A 83 9.72 -8.08 10.21
N PRO A 84 9.91 -9.30 10.76
CA PRO A 84 8.89 -9.93 11.61
C PRO A 84 8.54 -9.07 12.82
N GLY A 85 7.28 -9.08 13.21
CA GLY A 85 6.80 -8.37 14.40
C GLY A 85 6.45 -6.91 14.18
N VAL A 86 6.71 -6.36 12.99
CA VAL A 86 6.31 -4.99 12.65
C VAL A 86 4.83 -4.94 12.30
N VAL A 87 4.37 -5.85 11.44
CA VAL A 87 2.97 -5.95 11.03
C VAL A 87 2.27 -7.00 11.88
N LEU A 88 1.17 -6.61 12.51
CA LEU A 88 0.39 -7.46 13.40
C LEU A 88 -0.76 -8.10 12.63
N GLY A 89 -0.49 -9.21 11.97
CA GLY A 89 -1.47 -9.95 11.20
C GLY A 89 -1.48 -9.55 9.72
N PRO A 90 -2.34 -10.18 8.90
CA PRO A 90 -2.37 -9.92 7.47
C PRO A 90 -2.97 -8.56 7.16
N PRO A 91 -2.55 -7.92 6.05
CA PRO A 91 -3.16 -6.67 5.62
C PRO A 91 -4.61 -6.91 5.16
N HIS A 92 -5.43 -5.86 5.28
CA HIS A 92 -6.80 -5.89 4.82
C HIS A 92 -6.94 -5.02 3.57
N PHE A 93 -7.29 -5.64 2.45
CA PHE A 93 -7.44 -4.95 1.17
C PHE A 93 -8.86 -4.46 0.96
N GLU A 94 -8.98 -3.22 0.45
CA GLU A 94 -10.25 -2.64 0.03
C GLU A 94 -10.05 -1.90 -1.29
N GLY A 95 -10.96 -2.12 -2.25
CA GLY A 95 -10.94 -1.40 -3.52
C GLY A 95 -12.20 -0.57 -3.68
N PHE A 96 -12.05 0.62 -4.27
CA PHE A 96 -13.16 1.56 -4.42
C PHE A 96 -13.21 2.14 -5.82
N GLU A 97 -14.40 2.19 -6.40
CA GLU A 97 -14.65 3.00 -7.60
C GLU A 97 -14.96 4.42 -7.16
N VAL A 98 -14.36 5.41 -7.80
CA VAL A 98 -14.69 6.81 -7.52
C VAL A 98 -16.00 7.13 -8.23
N VAL A 99 -17.03 7.46 -7.46
CA VAL A 99 -18.37 7.76 -8.00
C VAL A 99 -18.66 9.24 -8.03
N LEU A 100 -17.87 10.05 -7.34
CA LEU A 100 -18.02 11.51 -7.33
C LEU A 100 -16.67 12.14 -7.01
N GLU A 101 -16.29 13.13 -7.80
CA GLU A 101 -15.10 13.93 -7.56
C GLU A 101 -15.49 15.40 -7.59
N ALA A 102 -15.17 16.12 -6.54
CA ALA A 102 -15.50 17.53 -6.43
C ALA A 102 -14.34 18.44 -6.84
#